data_c4c72c3e2ffd08d5a27d2a4d8e45809d
#
_entry.id   c4c72c3e2ffd08d5a27d2a4d8e45809d
#
_cell.length_a   1.000
_cell.length_b   1.000
_cell.length_c   1.000
_cell.angle_alpha   90.00
_cell.angle_beta   90.00
_cell.angle_gamma   90.00
#
_symmetry.space_group_name_H-M   'P 1'
#
loop_
_entity.id
_entity.type
_entity.pdbx_description
1 polymer ?
#
loop_
_entity_poly.entity_id
_entity_poly.type
_entity_poly.pdbx_seq_one_letter_code
_entity_poly.pdbx_strand_id
1 'polypeptide(L)' 'GLRHYKTPEIQGDILLIHGEQDDITLLSDAIEWAKPQKHPITILPGANHFFTGYLKQLRQIITRFIIMK' A
#
# COMPACT_ATOMS: atom_id res chain seq x y z
N GLY A 1 -2.01 14.92 5.63
CA GLY A 1 -2.95 14.71 6.59
C GLY A 1 -2.87 15.61 7.77
N LEU A 2 -3.92 15.60 8.49
CA LEU A 2 -4.06 16.43 9.68
C LEU A 2 -3.43 15.78 10.91
N ARG A 3 -2.63 14.79 10.66
CA ARG A 3 -2.04 14.04 11.74
C ARG A 3 -0.85 14.77 12.30
N HIS A 4 -0.85 14.92 13.59
CA HIS A 4 0.24 15.53 14.30
C HIS A 4 1.01 14.53 15.14
N TYR A 5 0.64 13.26 15.05
CA TYR A 5 1.40 12.22 15.72
C TYR A 5 2.38 11.57 14.74
N LYS A 6 3.44 11.06 15.30
CA LYS A 6 4.51 10.49 14.54
C LYS A 6 4.09 9.17 13.88
N THR A 7 4.37 9.05 12.58
CA THR A 7 4.15 7.80 11.88
C THR A 7 5.25 6.81 12.26
N PRO A 8 4.89 5.59 12.69
CA PRO A 8 5.91 4.62 13.08
C PRO A 8 6.74 4.16 11.89
N GLU A 9 8.00 3.89 12.16
CA GLU A 9 8.85 3.20 11.20
C GLU A 9 8.62 1.71 11.32
N ILE A 10 8.59 1.03 10.17
CA ILE A 10 8.41 -0.41 10.11
C ILE A 10 9.68 -1.01 9.53
N GLN A 11 10.24 -1.97 10.24
CA GLN A 11 11.44 -2.66 9.79
C GLN A 11 11.12 -4.05 9.32
N GLY A 12 12.04 -4.62 8.53
CA GLY A 12 11.87 -5.94 7.97
C GLY A 12 11.16 -5.90 6.62
N ASP A 13 10.74 -7.07 6.15
CA ASP A 13 10.05 -7.16 4.87
C ASP A 13 8.64 -6.65 5.00
N ILE A 14 8.25 -5.77 4.09
CA ILE A 14 6.96 -5.13 4.13
C ILE A 14 6.33 -5.15 2.74
N LEU A 15 5.03 -5.40 2.70
CA LEU A 15 4.25 -5.34 1.48
C LEU A 15 3.25 -4.20 1.59
N LEU A 16 3.41 -3.20 0.73
CA LEU A 16 2.48 -2.08 0.65
C LEU A 16 1.69 -2.20 -0.65
N ILE A 17 0.36 -2.18 -0.55
CA ILE A 17 -0.52 -2.25 -1.70
C ILE A 17 -1.48 -1.07 -1.61
N HIS A 18 -1.67 -0.35 -2.72
CA HIS A 18 -2.54 0.82 -2.73
C HIS A 18 -3.38 0.83 -3.99
N GLY A 19 -4.67 1.15 -3.86
CA GLY A 19 -5.54 1.34 -5.01
C GLY A 19 -5.34 2.72 -5.60
N GLU A 20 -5.19 2.81 -6.90
CA GLU A 20 -4.98 4.09 -7.57
C GLU A 20 -6.13 5.06 -7.33
N GLN A 21 -7.36 4.56 -7.26
CA GLN A 21 -8.57 5.37 -7.09
C GLN A 21 -9.02 5.43 -5.63
N ASP A 22 -8.12 5.20 -4.70
CA ASP A 22 -8.43 5.30 -3.27
C ASP A 22 -8.66 6.76 -2.91
N ASP A 23 -9.91 7.09 -2.53
CA ASP A 23 -10.31 8.44 -2.16
C ASP A 23 -10.38 8.62 -0.64
N ILE A 24 -10.13 7.59 0.11
CA ILE A 24 -10.08 7.65 1.57
C ILE A 24 -8.64 7.93 2.02
N THR A 25 -7.70 7.16 1.50
CA THR A 25 -6.27 7.40 1.72
C THR A 25 -5.63 7.62 0.35
N LEU A 26 -5.21 8.85 0.09
CA LEU A 26 -4.68 9.20 -1.22
C LEU A 26 -3.35 8.51 -1.48
N LEU A 27 -3.14 8.12 -2.73
CA LEU A 27 -1.87 7.50 -3.15
C LEU A 27 -0.68 8.41 -2.84
N SER A 28 -0.85 9.72 -3.01
CA SER A 28 0.23 10.66 -2.70
C SER A 28 0.65 10.62 -1.23
N ASP A 29 -0.31 10.40 -0.33
CA ASP A 29 0.00 10.29 1.10
C ASP A 29 0.76 8.99 1.40
N ALA A 30 0.38 7.90 0.73
CA ALA A 30 1.08 6.63 0.89
C ALA A 30 2.53 6.74 0.40
N ILE A 31 2.73 7.42 -0.72
CA ILE A 31 4.07 7.65 -1.27
C ILE A 31 4.90 8.48 -0.29
N GLU A 32 4.33 9.52 0.28
CA GLU A 32 5.05 10.38 1.23
C GLU A 32 5.43 9.63 2.50
N TRP A 33 4.61 8.68 2.92
CA TRP A 33 4.96 7.84 4.07
C TRP A 33 6.08 6.85 3.72
N ALA A 34 6.02 6.25 2.54
CA ALA A 34 6.96 5.19 2.15
C ALA A 34 8.33 5.73 1.72
N LYS A 35 8.37 6.93 1.17
CA LYS A 35 9.56 7.50 0.55
C LYS A 35 10.76 7.57 1.49
N PRO A 36 10.66 8.16 2.70
CA PRO A 36 11.83 8.24 3.58
C PRO A 36 12.36 6.88 4.00
N GLN A 37 11.49 5.89 4.06
CA GLN A 37 11.83 4.53 4.47
C GLN A 37 12.24 3.66 3.29
N LYS A 38 12.13 4.18 2.08
CA LYS A 38 12.47 3.49 0.83
C LYS A 38 11.68 2.21 0.62
N HIS A 39 10.41 2.21 1.06
CA HIS A 39 9.52 1.07 0.82
C HIS A 39 8.89 1.15 -0.57
N PRO A 40 8.91 0.06 -1.34
CA PRO A 40 8.16 0.03 -2.59
C PRO A 40 6.67 -0.07 -2.34
N ILE A 41 5.87 0.39 -3.29
CA ILE A 41 4.41 0.30 -3.22
C ILE A 41 3.93 -0.38 -4.49
N THR A 42 3.07 -1.41 -4.31
CA THR A 42 2.37 -2.02 -5.43
C THR A 42 1.06 -1.25 -5.63
N ILE A 43 0.88 -0.71 -6.81
CA ILE A 43 -0.30 0.08 -7.15
C ILE A 43 -1.21 -0.76 -8.03
N LEU A 44 -2.50 -0.83 -7.66
CA LEU A 44 -3.52 -1.47 -8.48
C LEU A 44 -4.31 -0.39 -9.20
N PRO A 45 -4.07 -0.22 -10.52
CA PRO A 45 -4.76 0.82 -11.28
C PRO A 45 -6.27 0.60 -11.28
N GLY A 46 -7.02 1.66 -11.02
CA GLY A 46 -8.47 1.62 -11.00
C GLY A 46 -9.08 1.08 -9.72
N ALA A 47 -8.29 0.55 -8.80
CA ALA A 47 -8.83 -0.01 -7.56
C ALA A 47 -9.13 1.07 -6.53
N ASN A 48 -10.24 0.90 -5.79
CA ASN A 48 -10.61 1.82 -4.71
C ASN A 48 -9.98 1.37 -3.39
N HIS A 49 -10.34 2.07 -2.31
CA HIS A 49 -9.80 1.77 -0.98
C HIS A 49 -10.10 0.34 -0.52
N PHE A 50 -11.24 -0.20 -0.92
CA PHE A 50 -11.69 -1.53 -0.51
C PHE A 50 -11.27 -2.63 -1.49
N PHE A 51 -10.59 -2.27 -2.57
CA PHE A 51 -10.18 -3.21 -3.62
C PHE A 51 -11.36 -3.95 -4.22
N THR A 52 -12.50 -3.27 -4.35
CA THR A 52 -13.71 -3.84 -4.95
C THR A 52 -13.42 -4.29 -6.38
N GLY A 53 -13.69 -5.56 -6.67
CA GLY A 53 -13.40 -6.13 -7.99
C GLY A 53 -11.96 -6.55 -8.21
N TYR A 54 -11.09 -6.37 -7.19
CA TYR A 54 -9.66 -6.67 -7.31
C TYR A 54 -9.18 -7.72 -6.29
N LEU A 55 -10.11 -8.44 -5.68
CA LEU A 55 -9.74 -9.38 -4.61
C LEU A 55 -8.85 -10.52 -5.10
N LYS A 56 -9.06 -10.97 -6.34
CA LYS A 56 -8.22 -12.01 -6.93
C LYS A 56 -6.78 -11.52 -7.08
N GLN A 57 -6.61 -10.33 -7.62
CA GLN A 57 -5.29 -9.73 -7.83
C GLN A 57 -4.61 -9.48 -6.48
N LEU A 58 -5.35 -8.97 -5.52
CA LEU A 58 -4.83 -8.73 -4.17
C LEU A 58 -4.31 -10.03 -3.55
N ARG A 59 -5.10 -11.11 -3.67
CA ARG A 59 -4.69 -12.41 -3.15
C ARG A 59 -3.42 -12.90 -3.81
N GLN A 60 -3.29 -12.74 -5.11
CA GLN A 60 -2.10 -13.16 -5.84
C GLN A 60 -0.86 -12.42 -5.37
N ILE A 61 -0.98 -11.11 -5.16
CA ILE A 61 0.14 -10.28 -4.70
C ILE A 61 0.59 -10.73 -3.32
N ILE A 62 -0.35 -10.93 -2.40
CA ILE A 62 -0.03 -11.34 -1.03
C ILE A 62 0.60 -12.74 -1.03
N THR A 63 0.05 -13.65 -1.81
CA THR A 63 0.57 -15.02 -1.88
C THR A 63 2.00 -15.04 -2.39
N ARG A 64 2.29 -14.28 -3.45
CA ARG A 64 3.64 -14.19 -3.99
C ARG A 64 4.62 -13.61 -2.97
N PHE A 65 4.19 -12.59 -2.25
CA PHE A 65 5.04 -11.98 -1.24
C PHE A 65 5.44 -13.00 -0.17
N ILE A 66 4.48 -13.78 0.30
CA ILE A 66 4.73 -14.79 1.35
C ILE A 66 5.64 -15.90 0.84
N ILE A 67 5.38 -16.38 -0.38
CA ILE A 67 6.15 -17.49 -0.96
C ILE A 67 7.59 -17.08 -1.29
N MET A 68 7.77 -15.87 -1.79
CA MET A 68 9.07 -15.37 -2.27
C MET A 68 9.97 -14.83 -1.17
N LYS A 69 9.50 -14.79 0.05
CA LYS A 69 10.29 -14.28 1.18
C LYS A 69 11.48 -15.16 1.51
#